data_4b1120cf1d785bde3c9c6ad0b389e8a4
#
_entry.id   4b1120cf1d785bde3c9c6ad0b389e8a4
#
_cell.length_a   1.000
_cell.length_b   1.000
_cell.length_c   1.000
_cell.angle_alpha   90.00
_cell.angle_beta   90.00
_cell.angle_gamma   90.00
#
_symmetry.space_group_name_H-M   'P 1'
#
loop_
_entity.id
_entity.type
_entity.pdbx_description
1 polymer ?
#
loop_
_entity_poly.entity_id
_entity_poly.type
_entity_poly.pdbx_seq_one_letter_code
_entity_poly.pdbx_strand_id
1 'polypeptide(L)'
;MLKAYKYRIYPNKEQKTQIAKTFGCCRFVYNQTLAYRKEVYGQEKKSVSKTDCNNYCNRELKKTYEWLKEVDKFALTNAVYNMDSAYQKFFKEHAGYPKFKSKHDNHKSYTTNFTNGNIAVDYGKGKIKLPKLKEVKAELHREFHGKIKSATVCQVPSGKYYVSILVETGHEEIPHTKKNIGLDLGIKDLCITSDGRKYENPKTIKKYEGKLSRLQRQLAHKEKGSSNYWKKKKEIALCHEKITNSRKDYLHKVSHEIISENQVIVSENLQIKNMVKNHHLAKSISDVSWHELTRQLEYKSKWNGREYVKIDTFYASSQLCFVCGYQNTKTKDLSVREWTCPVCGVKHDRDINAAKNILAEGLRQIA
;
A
#
# COMPACT_ATOMS: atom_id res chain seq x y z
N MET A 1 19.46 2.62 -2.47
CA MET A 1 18.09 2.16 -2.64
C MET A 1 17.08 3.32 -2.64
N LEU A 2 15.81 3.08 -3.05
CA LEU A 2 14.76 4.10 -3.01
C LEU A 2 13.86 3.90 -1.79
N LYS A 3 13.76 4.93 -0.93
CA LYS A 3 12.84 4.96 0.22
C LYS A 3 11.90 6.16 0.11
N ALA A 4 10.64 5.99 0.51
CA ALA A 4 9.65 7.06 0.53
C ALA A 4 9.35 7.48 1.98
N TYR A 5 9.53 8.76 2.26
CA TYR A 5 9.28 9.37 3.57
C TYR A 5 8.00 10.19 3.50
N LYS A 6 6.98 9.81 4.28
CA LYS A 6 5.67 10.44 4.27
C LYS A 6 5.49 11.35 5.48
N TYR A 7 5.24 12.62 5.23
CA TYR A 7 5.01 13.64 6.25
C TYR A 7 3.62 14.23 6.14
N ARG A 8 3.01 14.59 7.27
CA ARG A 8 1.81 15.40 7.29
C ARG A 8 2.17 16.85 7.03
N ILE A 9 1.43 17.52 6.14
CA ILE A 9 1.63 18.94 5.84
C ILE A 9 0.39 19.75 6.19
N TYR A 10 0.59 21.03 6.54
CA TYR A 10 -0.44 21.98 6.98
C TYR A 10 -0.46 23.18 6.05
N PRO A 11 -0.97 23.03 4.81
CA PRO A 11 -1.02 24.15 3.87
C PRO A 11 -1.99 25.23 4.34
N ASN A 12 -1.62 26.51 4.14
CA ASN A 12 -2.48 27.66 4.36
C ASN A 12 -3.60 27.74 3.30
N LYS A 13 -4.43 28.78 3.31
CA LYS A 13 -5.57 28.94 2.40
C LYS A 13 -5.14 29.03 0.93
N GLU A 14 -4.11 29.82 0.64
CA GLU A 14 -3.56 29.99 -0.72
C GLU A 14 -2.94 28.69 -1.24
N GLN A 15 -2.13 28.03 -0.39
CA GLN A 15 -1.51 26.75 -0.71
C GLN A 15 -2.55 25.64 -0.96
N LYS A 16 -3.65 25.61 -0.17
CA LYS A 16 -4.77 24.68 -0.42
C LYS A 16 -5.42 24.94 -1.77
N THR A 17 -5.62 26.21 -2.14
CA THR A 17 -6.15 26.59 -3.46
C THR A 17 -5.22 26.13 -4.57
N GLN A 18 -3.91 26.38 -4.44
CA GLN A 18 -2.92 25.95 -5.43
C GLN A 18 -2.83 24.43 -5.56
N ILE A 19 -2.90 23.68 -4.45
CA ILE A 19 -2.95 22.20 -4.46
C ILE A 19 -4.23 21.73 -5.18
N ALA A 20 -5.38 22.36 -4.90
CA ALA A 20 -6.65 21.99 -5.55
C ALA A 20 -6.63 22.26 -7.05
N LYS A 21 -6.05 23.39 -7.49
CA LYS A 21 -5.81 23.72 -8.91
C LYS A 21 -4.93 22.62 -9.54
N THR A 22 -3.82 22.24 -8.89
CA THR A 22 -2.89 21.22 -9.39
C THR A 22 -3.59 19.86 -9.54
N PHE A 23 -4.41 19.44 -8.57
CA PHE A 23 -5.21 18.21 -8.71
C PHE A 23 -6.17 18.27 -9.90
N GLY A 24 -6.81 19.43 -10.12
CA GLY A 24 -7.71 19.68 -11.25
C GLY A 24 -6.98 19.57 -12.59
N CYS A 25 -5.85 20.26 -12.72
CA CYS A 25 -5.02 20.24 -13.91
C CYS A 25 -4.48 18.83 -14.24
N CYS A 26 -3.96 18.12 -13.24
CA CYS A 26 -3.46 16.75 -13.44
C CYS A 26 -4.58 15.79 -13.88
N ARG A 27 -5.79 15.92 -13.32
CA ARG A 27 -6.94 15.13 -13.75
C ARG A 27 -7.34 15.46 -15.18
N PHE A 28 -7.39 16.74 -15.53
CA PHE A 28 -7.71 17.21 -16.86
C PHE A 28 -6.72 16.67 -17.89
N VAL A 29 -5.42 16.85 -17.66
CA VAL A 29 -4.36 16.36 -18.56
C VAL A 29 -4.41 14.84 -18.71
N TYR A 30 -4.58 14.10 -17.62
CA TYR A 30 -4.77 12.65 -17.68
C TYR A 30 -5.95 12.26 -18.58
N ASN A 31 -7.08 12.93 -18.43
CA ASN A 31 -8.28 12.64 -19.20
C ASN A 31 -8.14 13.02 -20.66
N GLN A 32 -7.57 14.19 -20.96
CA GLN A 32 -7.36 14.64 -22.36
C GLN A 32 -6.36 13.75 -23.09
N THR A 33 -5.26 13.35 -22.45
CA THR A 33 -4.29 12.43 -23.07
C THR A 33 -4.85 11.02 -23.24
N LEU A 34 -5.74 10.58 -22.34
CA LEU A 34 -6.47 9.32 -22.49
C LEU A 34 -7.46 9.39 -23.67
N ALA A 35 -8.20 10.51 -23.82
CA ALA A 35 -9.12 10.74 -24.94
C ALA A 35 -8.35 10.77 -26.27
N TYR A 36 -7.29 11.57 -26.35
CA TYR A 36 -6.42 11.67 -27.53
C TYR A 36 -5.90 10.30 -27.99
N ARG A 37 -5.38 9.49 -27.06
CA ARG A 37 -4.88 8.15 -27.38
C ARG A 37 -5.97 7.21 -27.90
N LYS A 38 -7.19 7.31 -27.36
CA LYS A 38 -8.35 6.54 -27.83
C LYS A 38 -8.80 6.95 -29.21
N GLU A 39 -8.85 8.25 -29.48
CA GLU A 39 -9.29 8.83 -30.73
C GLU A 39 -8.37 8.44 -31.90
N VAL A 40 -7.06 8.68 -31.73
CA VAL A 40 -6.05 8.31 -32.74
C VAL A 40 -6.09 6.80 -33.03
N TYR A 41 -6.18 5.96 -31.97
CA TYR A 41 -6.29 4.52 -32.20
C TYR A 41 -7.60 4.12 -32.88
N GLY A 42 -8.71 4.81 -32.58
CA GLY A 42 -10.00 4.57 -33.21
C GLY A 42 -9.98 4.88 -34.70
N GLN A 43 -9.39 6.02 -35.09
CA GLN A 43 -9.34 6.53 -36.46
C GLN A 43 -8.24 5.87 -37.31
N GLU A 44 -7.01 5.81 -36.76
CA GLU A 44 -5.84 5.44 -37.55
C GLU A 44 -5.28 4.05 -37.20
N LYS A 45 -5.82 3.36 -36.18
CA LYS A 45 -5.28 2.11 -35.62
C LYS A 45 -3.82 2.22 -35.17
N LYS A 46 -3.33 3.45 -34.99
CA LYS A 46 -1.98 3.76 -34.55
C LYS A 46 -1.88 3.81 -33.02
N SER A 47 -0.80 3.24 -32.47
CA SER A 47 -0.48 3.37 -31.06
C SER A 47 0.22 4.70 -30.82
N VAL A 48 -0.30 5.51 -29.90
CA VAL A 48 0.30 6.78 -29.48
C VAL A 48 1.27 6.52 -28.33
N SER A 49 2.50 6.96 -28.47
CA SER A 49 3.53 6.78 -27.44
C SER A 49 3.33 7.74 -26.24
N LYS A 50 4.02 7.43 -25.15
CA LYS A 50 4.10 8.32 -23.97
C LYS A 50 4.66 9.69 -24.34
N THR A 51 5.64 9.74 -25.23
CA THR A 51 6.28 10.98 -25.72
C THR A 51 5.29 11.83 -26.51
N ASP A 52 4.51 11.21 -27.40
CA ASP A 52 3.49 11.92 -28.19
C ASP A 52 2.40 12.51 -27.30
N CYS A 53 1.94 11.75 -26.30
CA CYS A 53 1.00 12.27 -25.29
C CYS A 53 1.59 13.46 -24.50
N ASN A 54 2.88 13.43 -24.18
CA ASN A 54 3.54 14.55 -23.50
C ASN A 54 3.72 15.76 -24.42
N ASN A 55 4.01 15.54 -25.70
CA ASN A 55 4.07 16.59 -26.72
C ASN A 55 2.69 17.23 -26.92
N TYR A 56 1.64 16.43 -27.04
CA TYR A 56 0.26 16.91 -27.09
C TYR A 56 -0.08 17.80 -25.89
N CYS A 57 0.27 17.35 -24.67
CA CYS A 57 0.09 18.16 -23.47
C CYS A 57 0.85 19.50 -23.52
N ASN A 58 2.09 19.50 -23.99
CA ASN A 58 2.95 20.68 -23.94
C ASN A 58 2.71 21.67 -25.11
N ARG A 59 2.43 21.17 -26.31
CA ARG A 59 2.32 21.98 -27.52
C ARG A 59 0.88 22.41 -27.82
N GLU A 60 -0.10 21.59 -27.47
CA GLU A 60 -1.50 21.84 -27.80
C GLU A 60 -2.32 22.20 -26.55
N LEU A 61 -2.40 21.31 -25.54
CA LEU A 61 -3.24 21.59 -24.36
C LEU A 61 -2.82 22.85 -23.61
N LYS A 62 -1.50 23.08 -23.41
CA LYS A 62 -1.02 24.30 -22.73
C LYS A 62 -1.17 25.57 -23.59
N LYS A 63 -1.29 25.44 -24.91
CA LYS A 63 -1.56 26.57 -25.79
C LYS A 63 -3.03 26.93 -25.72
N THR A 64 -3.91 25.93 -25.76
CA THR A 64 -5.38 26.10 -25.73
C THR A 64 -5.87 26.46 -24.33
N TYR A 65 -5.27 25.89 -23.28
CA TYR A 65 -5.69 26.06 -21.89
C TYR A 65 -4.59 26.70 -21.05
N GLU A 66 -4.49 28.02 -21.07
CA GLU A 66 -3.41 28.77 -20.43
C GLU A 66 -3.30 28.54 -18.92
N TRP A 67 -4.42 28.27 -18.23
CA TRP A 67 -4.45 27.95 -16.81
C TRP A 67 -3.63 26.70 -16.42
N LEU A 68 -3.26 25.85 -17.38
CA LEU A 68 -2.30 24.76 -17.14
C LEU A 68 -0.88 25.25 -16.82
N LYS A 69 -0.54 26.48 -17.18
CA LYS A 69 0.76 27.10 -16.88
C LYS A 69 0.86 27.59 -15.43
N GLU A 70 -0.27 27.73 -14.71
CA GLU A 70 -0.33 28.16 -13.30
C GLU A 70 0.23 27.11 -12.33
N VAL A 71 0.25 25.84 -12.75
CA VAL A 71 0.68 24.72 -11.92
C VAL A 71 2.09 24.22 -12.29
N ASP A 72 2.65 23.33 -11.48
CA ASP A 72 3.95 22.74 -11.74
C ASP A 72 3.95 21.87 -13.01
N LYS A 73 4.92 22.14 -13.89
CA LYS A 73 5.08 21.41 -15.16
C LYS A 73 5.29 19.91 -14.98
N PHE A 74 6.05 19.52 -13.95
CA PHE A 74 6.30 18.11 -13.66
C PHE A 74 5.07 17.39 -13.14
N ALA A 75 4.17 18.06 -12.45
CA ALA A 75 2.88 17.49 -12.06
C ALA A 75 2.05 17.09 -13.28
N LEU A 76 2.05 17.91 -14.34
CA LEU A 76 1.35 17.61 -15.59
C LEU A 76 2.04 16.46 -16.36
N THR A 77 3.37 16.48 -16.47
CA THR A 77 4.15 15.39 -17.09
C THR A 77 3.89 14.06 -16.39
N ASN A 78 3.90 14.05 -15.04
CA ASN A 78 3.59 12.83 -14.28
C ASN A 78 2.13 12.40 -14.44
N ALA A 79 1.20 13.30 -14.70
CA ALA A 79 -0.19 12.92 -15.02
C ALA A 79 -0.26 12.14 -16.34
N VAL A 80 0.49 12.56 -17.38
CA VAL A 80 0.63 11.81 -18.64
C VAL A 80 1.27 10.44 -18.38
N TYR A 81 2.34 10.39 -17.60
CA TYR A 81 3.05 9.14 -17.29
C TYR A 81 2.17 8.16 -16.49
N ASN A 82 1.33 8.67 -15.60
CA ASN A 82 0.36 7.86 -14.88
C ASN A 82 -0.71 7.26 -15.81
N MET A 83 -1.13 8.00 -16.86
CA MET A 83 -2.04 7.50 -17.88
C MET A 83 -1.36 6.37 -18.69
N ASP A 84 -0.12 6.59 -19.13
CA ASP A 84 0.63 5.56 -19.85
C ASP A 84 0.88 4.31 -18.99
N SER A 85 1.24 4.49 -17.71
CA SER A 85 1.39 3.37 -16.76
C SER A 85 0.11 2.56 -16.60
N ALA A 86 -1.07 3.20 -16.66
CA ALA A 86 -2.34 2.47 -16.62
C ALA A 86 -2.55 1.60 -17.87
N TYR A 87 -2.12 2.06 -19.06
CA TYR A 87 -2.09 1.23 -20.26
C TYR A 87 -1.08 0.08 -20.18
N GLN A 88 0.14 0.35 -19.66
CA GLN A 88 1.14 -0.71 -19.47
C GLN A 88 0.60 -1.83 -18.57
N LYS A 89 -0.10 -1.47 -17.49
CA LYS A 89 -0.74 -2.45 -16.60
C LYS A 89 -1.85 -3.23 -17.29
N PHE A 90 -2.65 -2.57 -18.14
CA PHE A 90 -3.67 -3.25 -18.91
C PHE A 90 -3.08 -4.32 -19.83
N PHE A 91 -2.03 -3.97 -20.59
CA PHE A 91 -1.42 -4.89 -21.55
C PHE A 91 -0.55 -5.99 -20.90
N LYS A 92 0.22 -5.66 -19.85
CA LYS A 92 1.21 -6.57 -19.27
C LYS A 92 0.70 -7.32 -18.04
N GLU A 93 -0.15 -6.70 -17.23
CA GLU A 93 -0.60 -7.25 -15.95
C GLU A 93 -2.09 -7.65 -15.98
N HIS A 94 -2.73 -7.64 -17.14
CA HIS A 94 -4.18 -7.92 -17.31
C HIS A 94 -5.08 -7.09 -16.37
N ALA A 95 -4.65 -5.85 -16.04
CA ALA A 95 -5.47 -4.92 -15.29
C ALA A 95 -6.66 -4.43 -16.14
N GLY A 96 -7.66 -3.83 -15.49
CA GLY A 96 -8.78 -3.24 -16.23
C GLY A 96 -8.35 -2.09 -17.14
N TYR A 97 -9.10 -1.88 -18.23
CA TYR A 97 -8.84 -0.80 -19.19
C TYR A 97 -8.84 0.58 -18.51
N PRO A 98 -7.93 1.51 -18.88
CA PRO A 98 -7.82 2.84 -18.27
C PRO A 98 -9.14 3.61 -18.34
N LYS A 99 -9.58 4.15 -17.18
CA LYS A 99 -10.82 4.92 -17.06
C LYS A 99 -10.53 6.40 -16.85
N PHE A 100 -11.46 7.26 -17.29
CA PHE A 100 -11.42 8.70 -16.99
C PHE A 100 -11.52 8.92 -15.49
N LYS A 101 -10.71 9.88 -14.98
CA LYS A 101 -10.73 10.27 -13.57
C LYS A 101 -11.86 11.26 -13.29
N SER A 102 -12.61 11.02 -12.23
CA SER A 102 -13.69 11.88 -11.76
C SER A 102 -13.22 12.94 -10.75
N LYS A 103 -13.90 14.09 -10.71
CA LYS A 103 -13.74 15.10 -9.64
C LYS A 103 -14.12 14.53 -8.26
N HIS A 104 -14.99 13.54 -8.24
CA HIS A 104 -15.52 12.91 -7.03
C HIS A 104 -14.65 11.76 -6.50
N ASP A 105 -13.56 11.41 -7.22
CA ASP A 105 -12.62 10.40 -6.73
C ASP A 105 -12.00 10.82 -5.40
N ASN A 106 -11.98 9.89 -4.47
CA ASN A 106 -11.42 10.10 -3.14
C ASN A 106 -9.89 10.16 -3.13
N HIS A 107 -9.24 9.78 -4.23
CA HIS A 107 -7.78 9.72 -4.37
C HIS A 107 -7.28 10.97 -5.12
N LYS A 108 -6.92 12.00 -4.36
CA LYS A 108 -6.37 13.25 -4.91
C LYS A 108 -4.88 13.31 -4.65
N SER A 109 -4.07 13.21 -5.71
CA SER A 109 -2.62 13.32 -5.62
C SER A 109 -2.00 13.84 -6.90
N TYR A 110 -0.82 14.46 -6.77
CA TYR A 110 0.08 14.75 -7.88
C TYR A 110 1.52 14.51 -7.44
N THR A 111 2.37 14.18 -8.39
CA THR A 111 3.81 13.98 -8.17
C THR A 111 4.60 15.04 -8.92
N THR A 112 5.60 15.62 -8.27
CA THR A 112 6.56 16.54 -8.87
C THR A 112 7.97 15.97 -8.76
N ASN A 113 8.83 16.24 -9.74
CA ASN A 113 10.19 15.74 -9.76
C ASN A 113 11.16 16.78 -9.17
N PHE A 114 12.22 16.27 -8.53
CA PHE A 114 13.30 17.12 -8.05
C PHE A 114 14.12 17.67 -9.22
N THR A 115 14.33 18.97 -9.23
CA THR A 115 15.18 19.68 -10.20
C THR A 115 15.67 20.98 -9.57
N ASN A 116 16.99 21.21 -9.56
CA ASN A 116 17.60 22.48 -9.14
C ASN A 116 17.08 23.00 -7.78
N GLY A 117 16.99 22.13 -6.77
CA GLY A 117 16.58 22.54 -5.41
C GLY A 117 15.13 22.99 -5.27
N ASN A 118 14.24 22.61 -6.20
CA ASN A 118 12.81 22.95 -6.14
C ASN A 118 12.04 22.21 -5.04
N ILE A 119 12.61 21.13 -4.49
CA ILE A 119 12.12 20.40 -3.32
C ILE A 119 13.19 20.40 -2.26
N ALA A 120 12.88 20.89 -1.06
CA ALA A 120 13.80 20.87 0.07
C ALA A 120 13.05 20.64 1.38
N VAL A 121 13.73 20.05 2.37
CA VAL A 121 13.20 19.82 3.72
C VAL A 121 14.04 20.59 4.70
N ASP A 122 13.42 21.46 5.48
CA ASP A 122 14.06 22.23 6.56
C ASP A 122 13.55 21.68 7.89
N TYR A 123 14.36 20.83 8.50
CA TYR A 123 14.03 20.19 9.78
C TYR A 123 13.99 21.18 10.94
N GLY A 124 14.86 22.23 10.91
CA GLY A 124 14.92 23.25 11.95
C GLY A 124 13.66 24.11 11.99
N LYS A 125 13.11 24.46 10.82
CA LYS A 125 11.87 25.24 10.72
C LYS A 125 10.61 24.41 10.65
N GLY A 126 10.69 23.07 10.54
CA GLY A 126 9.55 22.20 10.34
C GLY A 126 8.78 22.49 9.04
N LYS A 127 9.51 22.72 7.94
CA LYS A 127 8.92 23.12 6.65
C LYS A 127 9.45 22.29 5.49
N ILE A 128 8.61 22.15 4.47
CA ILE A 128 8.98 21.52 3.19
C ILE A 128 8.71 22.53 2.08
N LYS A 129 9.75 22.84 1.29
CA LYS A 129 9.66 23.61 0.06
C LYS A 129 9.15 22.71 -1.06
N LEU A 130 8.12 23.17 -1.79
CA LEU A 130 7.53 22.47 -2.91
C LEU A 130 7.28 23.44 -4.08
N PRO A 131 7.37 22.98 -5.34
CA PRO A 131 7.09 23.82 -6.52
C PRO A 131 5.71 24.46 -6.43
N LYS A 132 5.63 25.74 -6.75
CA LYS A 132 4.39 26.57 -6.72
C LYS A 132 3.74 26.75 -5.33
N LEU A 133 4.22 26.06 -4.29
CA LEU A 133 3.68 26.15 -2.93
C LEU A 133 4.60 26.91 -1.97
N LYS A 134 5.88 27.15 -2.38
CA LYS A 134 6.92 27.69 -1.50
C LYS A 134 7.09 26.78 -0.26
N GLU A 135 7.29 27.35 0.92
CA GLU A 135 7.45 26.63 2.18
C GLU A 135 6.09 26.27 2.78
N VAL A 136 5.85 24.98 3.01
CA VAL A 136 4.64 24.45 3.64
C VAL A 136 5.03 23.88 5.00
N LYS A 137 4.30 24.25 6.07
CA LYS A 137 4.48 23.69 7.41
C LYS A 137 4.25 22.17 7.38
N ALA A 138 5.16 21.42 7.98
CA ALA A 138 5.13 19.96 7.99
C ALA A 138 5.49 19.41 9.38
N GLU A 139 5.03 18.20 9.67
CA GLU A 139 5.41 17.43 10.84
C GLU A 139 6.50 16.43 10.44
N LEU A 140 7.75 16.80 10.72
CA LEU A 140 8.95 16.08 10.31
C LEU A 140 9.43 15.14 11.42
N HIS A 141 8.75 14.00 11.57
CA HIS A 141 8.98 13.02 12.63
C HIS A 141 10.17 12.07 12.38
N ARG A 142 10.74 12.13 11.19
CA ARG A 142 11.94 11.34 10.80
C ARG A 142 12.80 12.15 9.85
N GLU A 143 14.10 12.11 10.07
CA GLU A 143 15.08 12.64 9.12
C GLU A 143 15.44 11.60 8.07
N PHE A 144 15.87 12.04 6.92
CA PHE A 144 16.43 11.18 5.88
C PHE A 144 17.74 11.78 5.35
N HIS A 145 18.63 10.90 4.96
CA HIS A 145 19.85 11.24 4.25
C HIS A 145 19.79 10.65 2.84
N GLY A 146 20.22 11.43 1.84
CA GLY A 146 20.21 10.97 0.46
C GLY A 146 19.68 11.99 -0.54
N LYS A 147 19.60 11.60 -1.80
CA LYS A 147 19.19 12.44 -2.92
C LYS A 147 17.70 12.40 -3.14
N ILE A 148 17.03 13.53 -3.00
CA ILE A 148 15.59 13.64 -3.32
C ILE A 148 15.40 13.39 -4.83
N LYS A 149 14.43 12.57 -5.20
CA LYS A 149 14.04 12.27 -6.58
C LYS A 149 12.73 12.93 -6.97
N SER A 150 11.74 12.84 -6.07
CA SER A 150 10.39 13.38 -6.32
C SER A 150 9.62 13.59 -5.01
N ALA A 151 8.53 14.34 -5.10
CA ALA A 151 7.58 14.50 -4.01
C ALA A 151 6.15 14.28 -4.54
N THR A 152 5.37 13.48 -3.81
CA THR A 152 3.95 13.26 -4.10
C THR A 152 3.10 13.91 -3.03
N VAL A 153 2.35 14.94 -3.40
CA VAL A 153 1.39 15.62 -2.54
C VAL A 153 0.04 14.95 -2.68
N CYS A 154 -0.62 14.63 -1.57
CA CYS A 154 -1.95 14.04 -1.59
C CYS A 154 -2.88 14.65 -0.54
N GLN A 155 -4.17 14.63 -0.84
CA GLN A 155 -5.26 14.92 0.10
C GLN A 155 -6.07 13.64 0.32
N VAL A 156 -6.22 13.28 1.59
CA VAL A 156 -7.06 12.13 1.98
C VAL A 156 -8.51 12.56 2.24
N PRO A 157 -9.48 11.62 2.24
CA PRO A 157 -10.91 11.94 2.43
C PRO A 157 -11.23 12.66 3.74
N SER A 158 -10.41 12.52 4.78
CA SER A 158 -10.53 13.28 6.04
C SER A 158 -10.20 14.77 5.90
N GLY A 159 -9.71 15.21 4.73
CA GLY A 159 -9.29 16.58 4.44
C GLY A 159 -7.86 16.90 4.85
N LYS A 160 -7.12 15.95 5.38
CA LYS A 160 -5.69 16.11 5.71
C LYS A 160 -4.83 16.04 4.47
N TYR A 161 -3.68 16.71 4.51
CA TYR A 161 -2.69 16.72 3.43
C TYR A 161 -1.42 16.01 3.87
N TYR A 162 -0.82 15.29 2.94
CA TYR A 162 0.46 14.61 3.13
C TYR A 162 1.37 14.85 1.95
N VAL A 163 2.67 14.81 2.18
CA VAL A 163 3.69 14.71 1.14
C VAL A 163 4.51 13.44 1.37
N SER A 164 4.74 12.70 0.31
CA SER A 164 5.66 11.55 0.30
C SER A 164 6.87 11.93 -0.54
N ILE A 165 8.03 12.02 0.08
CA ILE A 165 9.29 12.37 -0.58
C ILE A 165 10.03 11.07 -0.89
N LEU A 166 10.31 10.84 -2.18
CA LEU A 166 11.10 9.71 -2.65
C LEU A 166 12.58 10.12 -2.61
N VAL A 167 13.37 9.36 -1.89
CA VAL A 167 14.78 9.61 -1.66
C VAL A 167 15.61 8.41 -2.10
N GLU A 168 16.67 8.65 -2.80
CA GLU A 168 17.71 7.67 -3.06
C GLU A 168 18.73 7.74 -1.91
N THR A 169 18.75 6.68 -1.10
CA THR A 169 19.60 6.58 0.10
C THR A 169 20.56 5.41 -0.03
N GLY A 170 21.63 5.41 0.74
CA GLY A 170 22.53 4.28 0.88
C GLY A 170 21.78 3.03 1.38
N HIS A 171 22.45 1.92 1.34
CA HIS A 171 21.98 0.66 1.90
C HIS A 171 22.62 0.50 3.27
N GLU A 172 21.80 0.46 4.33
CA GLU A 172 22.25 0.10 5.67
C GLU A 172 21.79 -1.34 5.91
N GLU A 173 22.74 -2.28 5.88
CA GLU A 173 22.45 -3.66 6.21
C GLU A 173 22.41 -3.83 7.72
N ILE A 174 21.38 -4.54 8.20
CA ILE A 174 21.36 -5.01 9.59
C ILE A 174 22.32 -6.20 9.69
N PRO A 175 23.08 -6.35 10.80
CA PRO A 175 24.00 -7.48 10.99
C PRO A 175 23.35 -8.83 10.67
N HIS A 176 24.09 -9.70 10.01
CA HIS A 176 23.62 -11.05 9.67
C HIS A 176 23.26 -11.83 10.95
N THR A 177 22.20 -12.63 10.87
CA THR A 177 21.78 -13.56 11.92
C THR A 177 21.66 -14.98 11.36
N LYS A 178 21.85 -15.97 12.20
CA LYS A 178 21.67 -17.39 11.81
C LYS A 178 20.21 -17.87 11.96
N LYS A 179 19.34 -17.01 12.51
CA LYS A 179 17.95 -17.39 12.76
C LYS A 179 17.12 -17.32 11.48
N ASN A 180 16.26 -18.32 11.29
CA ASN A 180 15.29 -18.41 10.23
C ASN A 180 13.91 -18.66 10.82
N ILE A 181 12.86 -18.16 10.18
CA ILE A 181 11.51 -18.25 10.70
C ILE A 181 10.48 -18.58 9.63
N GLY A 182 9.57 -19.49 9.96
CA GLY A 182 8.35 -19.79 9.20
C GLY A 182 7.14 -19.12 9.81
N LEU A 183 6.23 -18.64 8.99
CA LEU A 183 5.03 -17.91 9.36
C LEU A 183 3.79 -18.60 8.81
N ASP A 184 2.96 -19.16 9.70
CA ASP A 184 1.59 -19.60 9.39
C ASP A 184 0.63 -18.41 9.57
N LEU A 185 -0.12 -18.04 8.52
CA LEU A 185 -0.96 -16.84 8.48
C LEU A 185 -2.41 -17.17 8.85
N GLY A 186 -2.93 -16.64 9.95
CA GLY A 186 -4.24 -16.97 10.49
C GLY A 186 -5.20 -15.78 10.63
N ILE A 187 -6.51 -16.09 10.77
CA ILE A 187 -7.56 -15.08 11.06
C ILE A 187 -7.64 -14.82 12.56
N LYS A 188 -7.49 -15.85 13.39
CA LYS A 188 -7.54 -15.73 14.86
C LYS A 188 -6.34 -14.96 15.36
N ASP A 189 -5.17 -15.40 14.99
CA ASP A 189 -3.89 -14.74 15.16
C ASP A 189 -3.42 -14.23 13.80
N LEU A 190 -2.72 -13.10 13.77
CA LEU A 190 -2.18 -12.52 12.52
C LEU A 190 -1.22 -13.49 11.83
N CYS A 191 -0.32 -14.04 12.61
CA CYS A 191 0.55 -15.15 12.23
C CYS A 191 1.08 -15.89 13.46
N ILE A 192 1.40 -17.17 13.27
CA ILE A 192 2.06 -18.02 14.25
C ILE A 192 3.42 -18.41 13.66
N THR A 193 4.45 -18.37 14.47
CA THR A 193 5.82 -18.57 14.04
C THR A 193 6.32 -19.97 14.35
N SER A 194 7.32 -20.44 13.61
CA SER A 194 7.92 -21.76 13.78
C SER A 194 8.62 -21.95 15.14
N ASP A 195 8.98 -20.85 15.84
CA ASP A 195 9.51 -20.85 17.21
C ASP A 195 8.41 -20.78 18.29
N GLY A 196 7.13 -20.77 17.90
CA GLY A 196 5.97 -20.83 18.79
C GLY A 196 5.42 -19.49 19.22
N ARG A 197 5.95 -18.35 18.77
CA ARG A 197 5.38 -17.03 19.05
C ARG A 197 4.07 -16.84 18.29
N LYS A 198 3.10 -16.17 18.93
CA LYS A 198 1.78 -15.85 18.34
C LYS A 198 1.61 -14.34 18.29
N TYR A 199 1.45 -13.79 17.08
CA TYR A 199 1.11 -12.39 16.89
C TYR A 199 -0.41 -12.26 16.75
N GLU A 200 -1.04 -11.67 17.75
CA GLU A 200 -2.50 -11.53 17.80
C GLU A 200 -3.04 -10.68 16.65
N ASN A 201 -4.25 -11.02 16.20
CA ASN A 201 -4.99 -10.17 15.27
C ASN A 201 -5.60 -8.98 16.03
N PRO A 202 -5.22 -7.72 15.76
CA PRO A 202 -5.69 -6.54 16.49
C PRO A 202 -7.19 -6.25 16.27
N LYS A 203 -7.86 -6.95 15.33
CA LYS A 203 -9.31 -6.83 15.02
C LYS A 203 -9.76 -5.37 14.93
N THR A 204 -8.99 -4.56 14.20
CA THR A 204 -9.11 -3.11 14.20
C THR A 204 -10.46 -2.63 13.68
N ILE A 205 -11.02 -3.29 12.65
CA ILE A 205 -12.36 -2.95 12.14
C ILE A 205 -13.40 -3.23 13.22
N LYS A 206 -13.34 -4.41 13.87
CA LYS A 206 -14.29 -4.80 14.93
C LYS A 206 -14.31 -3.78 16.07
N LYS A 207 -13.13 -3.27 16.48
CA LYS A 207 -13.01 -2.24 17.54
C LYS A 207 -13.77 -0.96 17.23
N TYR A 208 -13.83 -0.54 15.96
CA TYR A 208 -14.48 0.70 15.54
C TYR A 208 -15.83 0.50 14.86
N GLU A 209 -16.30 -0.73 14.73
CA GLU A 209 -17.51 -1.10 13.99
C GLU A 209 -18.77 -0.39 14.50
N GLY A 210 -19.01 -0.39 15.81
CA GLY A 210 -20.16 0.28 16.40
C GLY A 210 -20.17 1.78 16.13
N LYS A 211 -19.00 2.43 16.22
CA LYS A 211 -18.85 3.86 15.88
C LYS A 211 -19.13 4.10 14.40
N LEU A 212 -18.55 3.30 13.52
CA LEU A 212 -18.72 3.44 12.08
C LEU A 212 -20.18 3.26 11.66
N SER A 213 -20.84 2.21 12.15
CA SER A 213 -22.27 1.93 11.88
C SER A 213 -23.17 3.08 12.35
N ARG A 214 -22.91 3.64 13.54
CA ARG A 214 -23.66 4.81 14.04
C ARG A 214 -23.47 6.02 13.12
N LEU A 215 -22.23 6.33 12.71
CA LEU A 215 -21.94 7.44 11.82
C LEU A 215 -22.59 7.27 10.44
N GLN A 216 -22.58 6.05 9.90
CA GLN A 216 -23.23 5.72 8.62
C GLN A 216 -24.74 5.88 8.68
N ARG A 217 -25.41 5.39 9.75
CA ARG A 217 -26.84 5.62 9.98
C ARG A 217 -27.17 7.11 10.05
N GLN A 218 -26.37 7.89 10.82
CA GLN A 218 -26.54 9.33 10.89
C GLN A 218 -26.36 10.03 9.54
N LEU A 219 -25.45 9.55 8.68
CA LEU A 219 -25.24 10.08 7.34
C LEU A 219 -26.45 9.80 6.43
N ALA A 220 -27.04 8.61 6.53
CA ALA A 220 -28.22 8.23 5.73
C ALA A 220 -29.42 9.18 5.95
N HIS A 221 -29.56 9.73 7.16
CA HIS A 221 -30.61 10.72 7.50
C HIS A 221 -30.22 12.17 7.15
N LYS A 222 -29.12 12.43 6.45
CA LYS A 222 -28.73 13.79 6.05
C LYS A 222 -29.08 14.02 4.59
N GLU A 223 -29.60 15.22 4.30
CA GLU A 223 -29.82 15.68 2.94
C GLU A 223 -28.49 15.66 2.16
N LYS A 224 -28.47 14.93 1.04
CA LYS A 224 -27.29 14.75 0.20
C LYS A 224 -26.82 16.09 -0.38
N GLY A 225 -25.55 16.43 -0.12
CA GLY A 225 -24.96 17.71 -0.56
C GLY A 225 -25.04 18.83 0.46
N SER A 226 -25.84 18.71 1.53
CA SER A 226 -25.91 19.70 2.60
C SER A 226 -24.60 19.84 3.38
N SER A 227 -24.38 20.96 4.06
CA SER A 227 -23.22 21.18 4.94
C SER A 227 -23.10 20.08 6.01
N ASN A 228 -24.23 19.68 6.60
CA ASN A 228 -24.27 18.62 7.62
C ASN A 228 -23.95 17.25 7.05
N TYR A 229 -24.34 16.94 5.79
CA TYR A 229 -23.93 15.74 5.08
C TYR A 229 -22.38 15.68 4.94
N TRP A 230 -21.76 16.76 4.48
CA TRP A 230 -20.31 16.80 4.30
C TRP A 230 -19.54 16.76 5.62
N LYS A 231 -20.05 17.39 6.68
CA LYS A 231 -19.48 17.26 8.03
C LYS A 231 -19.48 15.79 8.49
N LYS A 232 -20.63 15.11 8.34
CA LYS A 232 -20.76 13.71 8.73
C LYS A 232 -19.89 12.77 7.88
N LYS A 233 -19.82 13.01 6.58
CA LYS A 233 -18.93 12.27 5.68
C LYS A 233 -17.45 12.40 6.09
N LYS A 234 -17.04 13.57 6.54
CA LYS A 234 -15.69 13.80 7.08
C LYS A 234 -15.45 13.02 8.39
N GLU A 235 -16.42 12.92 9.29
CA GLU A 235 -16.29 12.12 10.52
C GLU A 235 -16.12 10.64 10.20
N ILE A 236 -16.86 10.10 9.22
CA ILE A 236 -16.68 8.74 8.72
C ILE A 236 -15.28 8.54 8.15
N ALA A 237 -14.81 9.48 7.34
CA ALA A 237 -13.46 9.41 6.76
C ALA A 237 -12.36 9.43 7.84
N LEU A 238 -12.53 10.24 8.91
CA LEU A 238 -11.63 10.25 10.07
C LEU A 238 -11.64 8.90 10.81
N CYS A 239 -12.80 8.25 10.93
CA CYS A 239 -12.91 6.94 11.54
C CYS A 239 -12.18 5.87 10.71
N HIS A 240 -12.37 5.84 9.39
CA HIS A 240 -11.62 4.94 8.49
C HIS A 240 -10.12 5.21 8.50
N GLU A 241 -9.69 6.47 8.56
CA GLU A 241 -8.28 6.83 8.67
C GLU A 241 -7.67 6.28 9.96
N LYS A 242 -8.37 6.38 11.09
CA LYS A 242 -7.92 5.84 12.37
C LYS A 242 -7.76 4.31 12.33
N ILE A 243 -8.75 3.61 11.75
CA ILE A 243 -8.70 2.16 11.54
C ILE A 243 -7.46 1.78 10.71
N THR A 244 -7.28 2.45 9.58
CA THR A 244 -6.16 2.18 8.67
C THR A 244 -4.81 2.45 9.32
N ASN A 245 -4.68 3.56 10.05
CA ASN A 245 -3.42 3.94 10.68
C ASN A 245 -3.06 2.99 11.83
N SER A 246 -4.03 2.65 12.71
CA SER A 246 -3.79 1.70 13.80
C SER A 246 -3.34 0.33 13.29
N ARG A 247 -3.99 -0.16 12.22
CA ARG A 247 -3.62 -1.43 11.58
C ARG A 247 -2.22 -1.38 10.97
N LYS A 248 -1.92 -0.31 10.22
CA LYS A 248 -0.59 -0.15 9.62
C LYS A 248 0.51 -0.05 10.66
N ASP A 249 0.30 0.69 11.75
CA ASP A 249 1.26 0.82 12.83
C ASP A 249 1.58 -0.55 13.44
N TYR A 250 0.54 -1.34 13.73
CA TYR A 250 0.71 -2.70 14.25
C TYR A 250 1.50 -3.58 13.28
N LEU A 251 1.10 -3.64 12.01
CA LEU A 251 1.80 -4.43 11.00
C LEU A 251 3.25 -3.98 10.80
N HIS A 252 3.52 -2.68 10.92
CA HIS A 252 4.89 -2.16 10.85
C HIS A 252 5.75 -2.61 12.01
N LYS A 253 5.20 -2.69 13.23
CA LYS A 253 5.90 -3.20 14.43
C LYS A 253 6.20 -4.68 14.27
N VAL A 254 5.19 -5.50 13.99
CA VAL A 254 5.35 -6.96 13.76
C VAL A 254 6.36 -7.26 12.66
N SER A 255 6.20 -6.64 11.49
CA SER A 255 7.11 -6.91 10.38
C SER A 255 8.53 -6.37 10.62
N HIS A 256 8.70 -5.34 11.47
CA HIS A 256 10.02 -4.85 11.85
C HIS A 256 10.72 -5.86 12.80
N GLU A 257 10.01 -6.34 13.81
CA GLU A 257 10.50 -7.34 14.75
C GLU A 257 10.94 -8.61 14.02
N ILE A 258 10.08 -9.18 13.16
CA ILE A 258 10.39 -10.38 12.39
C ILE A 258 11.65 -10.19 11.53
N ILE A 259 11.78 -9.05 10.84
CA ILE A 259 12.93 -8.76 9.96
C ILE A 259 14.21 -8.52 10.76
N SER A 260 14.13 -7.86 11.90
CA SER A 260 15.33 -7.55 12.71
C SER A 260 15.97 -8.79 13.30
N GLU A 261 15.18 -9.81 13.62
CA GLU A 261 15.66 -11.01 14.31
C GLU A 261 16.07 -12.16 13.39
N ASN A 262 15.58 -12.20 12.13
CA ASN A 262 15.71 -13.36 11.27
C ASN A 262 16.40 -13.06 9.94
N GLN A 263 17.22 -14.01 9.44
CA GLN A 263 17.91 -13.91 8.16
C GLN A 263 17.00 -14.35 7.00
N VAL A 264 16.31 -15.48 7.17
CA VAL A 264 15.36 -16.01 6.21
C VAL A 264 13.97 -16.01 6.85
N ILE A 265 13.02 -15.42 6.14
CA ILE A 265 11.62 -15.38 6.54
C ILE A 265 10.80 -16.11 5.47
N VAL A 266 10.07 -17.12 5.88
CA VAL A 266 9.24 -17.92 4.99
C VAL A 266 7.77 -17.77 5.34
N SER A 267 6.90 -17.55 4.38
CA SER A 267 5.45 -17.51 4.61
C SER A 267 4.67 -18.27 3.55
N GLU A 268 3.42 -18.55 3.85
CA GLU A 268 2.46 -19.03 2.86
C GLU A 268 2.19 -18.00 1.76
N ASN A 269 1.83 -18.50 0.57
CA ASN A 269 1.38 -17.70 -0.56
C ASN A 269 -0.16 -17.74 -0.66
N LEU A 270 -0.84 -16.93 0.13
CA LEU A 270 -2.29 -16.93 0.19
C LEU A 270 -2.93 -16.24 -1.03
N GLN A 271 -3.91 -16.90 -1.64
CA GLN A 271 -4.73 -16.35 -2.74
C GLN A 271 -5.82 -15.41 -2.21
N ILE A 272 -5.42 -14.32 -1.58
CA ILE A 272 -6.32 -13.40 -0.87
C ILE A 272 -7.47 -12.89 -1.75
N LYS A 273 -7.21 -12.62 -3.06
CA LYS A 273 -8.27 -12.19 -4.00
C LYS A 273 -9.39 -13.22 -4.14
N ASN A 274 -9.07 -14.52 -4.08
CA ASN A 274 -10.06 -15.58 -4.15
C ASN A 274 -10.74 -15.79 -2.79
N MET A 275 -9.98 -15.69 -1.71
CA MET A 275 -10.50 -15.87 -0.35
C MET A 275 -11.57 -14.82 0.04
N VAL A 276 -11.41 -13.56 -0.39
CA VAL A 276 -12.39 -12.48 -0.12
C VAL A 276 -13.69 -12.62 -0.92
N LYS A 277 -13.78 -13.55 -1.89
CA LYS A 277 -15.05 -13.89 -2.53
C LYS A 277 -16.01 -14.62 -1.58
N ASN A 278 -15.49 -15.25 -0.54
CA ASN A 278 -16.32 -15.83 0.53
C ASN A 278 -16.83 -14.69 1.42
N HIS A 279 -18.12 -14.38 1.31
CA HIS A 279 -18.78 -13.28 2.02
C HIS A 279 -18.71 -13.41 3.55
N HIS A 280 -18.69 -14.62 4.09
CA HIS A 280 -18.61 -14.87 5.54
C HIS A 280 -17.24 -14.50 6.12
N LEU A 281 -16.16 -14.69 5.34
CA LEU A 281 -14.78 -14.45 5.78
C LEU A 281 -14.20 -13.13 5.27
N ALA A 282 -14.78 -12.53 4.22
CA ALA A 282 -14.24 -11.34 3.54
C ALA A 282 -13.91 -10.19 4.49
N LYS A 283 -14.77 -9.92 5.48
CA LYS A 283 -14.57 -8.88 6.48
C LYS A 283 -13.36 -9.18 7.37
N SER A 284 -13.25 -10.39 7.88
CA SER A 284 -12.14 -10.83 8.74
C SER A 284 -10.81 -10.85 7.98
N ILE A 285 -10.81 -11.38 6.75
CA ILE A 285 -9.62 -11.37 5.88
C ILE A 285 -9.16 -9.93 5.57
N SER A 286 -10.11 -9.02 5.30
CA SER A 286 -9.79 -7.60 5.06
C SER A 286 -9.27 -6.91 6.31
N ASP A 287 -9.70 -7.31 7.50
CA ASP A 287 -9.24 -6.74 8.77
C ASP A 287 -7.82 -7.20 9.12
N VAL A 288 -7.51 -8.48 8.98
CA VAL A 288 -6.16 -9.04 9.20
C VAL A 288 -5.12 -8.41 8.27
N SER A 289 -5.47 -8.16 7.02
CA SER A 289 -4.62 -7.49 6.02
C SER A 289 -3.29 -8.21 5.73
N TRP A 290 -3.31 -9.52 5.52
CA TRP A 290 -2.14 -10.33 5.17
C TRP A 290 -1.36 -9.78 3.97
N HIS A 291 -2.06 -9.27 2.94
CA HIS A 291 -1.39 -8.63 1.79
C HIS A 291 -0.47 -7.48 2.21
N GLU A 292 -0.89 -6.66 3.17
CA GLU A 292 -0.06 -5.56 3.67
C GLU A 292 1.11 -6.08 4.51
N LEU A 293 0.91 -7.12 5.32
CA LEU A 293 2.00 -7.77 6.07
C LEU A 293 3.05 -8.36 5.13
N THR A 294 2.64 -9.20 4.18
CA THR A 294 3.55 -9.85 3.23
C THR A 294 4.28 -8.84 2.36
N ARG A 295 3.59 -7.77 1.92
CA ARG A 295 4.22 -6.65 1.21
C ARG A 295 5.27 -5.95 2.09
N GLN A 296 5.00 -5.76 3.40
CA GLN A 296 5.97 -5.15 4.32
C GLN A 296 7.17 -6.05 4.57
N LEU A 297 6.97 -7.34 4.72
CA LEU A 297 8.05 -8.32 4.83
C LEU A 297 8.93 -8.31 3.57
N GLU A 298 8.34 -8.34 2.39
CA GLU A 298 9.06 -8.37 1.12
C GLU A 298 9.98 -7.16 0.92
N TYR A 299 9.47 -5.92 1.05
CA TYR A 299 10.33 -4.76 0.82
C TYR A 299 11.31 -4.49 1.97
N LYS A 300 10.92 -4.80 3.22
CA LYS A 300 11.82 -4.66 4.37
C LYS A 300 12.96 -5.68 4.32
N SER A 301 12.69 -6.91 3.89
CA SER A 301 13.75 -7.91 3.67
C SER A 301 14.77 -7.39 2.67
N LYS A 302 14.32 -6.91 1.50
CA LYS A 302 15.20 -6.29 0.50
C LYS A 302 15.98 -5.09 1.04
N TRP A 303 15.39 -4.29 1.92
CA TRP A 303 16.05 -3.13 2.51
C TRP A 303 17.11 -3.48 3.56
N ASN A 304 17.01 -4.64 4.19
CA ASN A 304 17.83 -5.01 5.33
C ASN A 304 18.73 -6.23 5.05
N GLY A 305 18.92 -6.60 3.77
CA GLY A 305 19.76 -7.77 3.41
C GLY A 305 19.21 -9.10 3.94
N ARG A 306 17.87 -9.22 4.02
CA ARG A 306 17.17 -10.43 4.44
C ARG A 306 16.53 -11.12 3.26
N GLU A 307 16.30 -12.41 3.38
CA GLU A 307 15.61 -13.20 2.37
C GLU A 307 14.15 -13.44 2.78
N TYR A 308 13.22 -13.21 1.83
CA TYR A 308 11.80 -13.47 2.04
C TYR A 308 11.30 -14.42 0.96
N VAL A 309 10.84 -15.59 1.40
CA VAL A 309 10.38 -16.70 0.55
C VAL A 309 8.88 -16.92 0.76
N LYS A 310 8.16 -17.15 -0.33
CA LYS A 310 6.76 -17.61 -0.30
C LYS A 310 6.75 -19.02 -0.83
N ILE A 311 6.27 -19.98 -0.03
CA ILE A 311 6.11 -21.36 -0.46
C ILE A 311 4.96 -21.52 -1.46
N ASP A 312 4.82 -22.67 -2.09
CA ASP A 312 3.72 -22.97 -2.99
C ASP A 312 2.36 -22.82 -2.30
N THR A 313 1.39 -22.30 -3.04
CA THR A 313 0.02 -22.01 -2.53
C THR A 313 -0.70 -23.26 -2.00
N PHE A 314 -0.39 -24.42 -2.56
CA PHE A 314 -1.07 -25.69 -2.26
C PHE A 314 -0.26 -26.60 -1.36
N TYR A 315 0.86 -26.14 -0.83
CA TYR A 315 1.65 -26.93 0.11
C TYR A 315 0.85 -27.26 1.38
N ALA A 316 0.76 -28.54 1.71
CA ALA A 316 -0.10 -29.06 2.79
C ALA A 316 0.52 -28.86 4.19
N SER A 317 1.00 -27.67 4.52
CA SER A 317 1.76 -27.32 5.73
C SER A 317 1.12 -27.83 7.02
N SER A 318 -0.19 -27.66 7.18
CA SER A 318 -0.93 -28.07 8.39
C SER A 318 -1.22 -29.56 8.48
N GLN A 319 -1.03 -30.33 7.40
CA GLN A 319 -1.33 -31.76 7.36
C GLN A 319 -0.10 -32.64 7.58
N LEU A 320 1.10 -32.14 7.34
CA LEU A 320 2.32 -32.91 7.45
C LEU A 320 2.86 -32.88 8.89
N CYS A 321 3.28 -34.03 9.38
CA CYS A 321 4.05 -34.11 10.61
C CYS A 321 5.48 -33.55 10.35
N PHE A 322 5.87 -32.50 11.04
CA PHE A 322 7.19 -31.90 10.86
C PHE A 322 8.35 -32.88 11.15
N VAL A 323 8.13 -33.89 12.02
CA VAL A 323 9.19 -34.82 12.45
C VAL A 323 9.38 -35.97 11.46
N CYS A 324 8.32 -36.60 10.97
CA CYS A 324 8.41 -37.81 10.17
C CYS A 324 7.76 -37.71 8.78
N GLY A 325 7.16 -36.58 8.41
CA GLY A 325 6.51 -36.37 7.12
C GLY A 325 5.15 -37.06 6.95
N TYR A 326 4.64 -37.79 7.97
CA TYR A 326 3.31 -38.40 7.90
C TYR A 326 2.22 -37.37 7.62
N GLN A 327 1.35 -37.66 6.65
CA GLN A 327 0.25 -36.76 6.28
C GLN A 327 -1.04 -37.13 7.03
N ASN A 328 -1.47 -36.24 7.94
CA ASN A 328 -2.71 -36.34 8.67
C ASN A 328 -3.82 -35.54 7.99
N THR A 329 -4.69 -36.19 7.24
CA THR A 329 -5.80 -35.52 6.55
C THR A 329 -6.89 -34.98 7.47
N LYS A 330 -6.98 -35.47 8.73
CA LYS A 330 -7.95 -34.99 9.74
C LYS A 330 -7.70 -33.54 10.14
N THR A 331 -6.47 -33.04 10.00
CA THR A 331 -6.12 -31.63 10.29
C THR A 331 -6.67 -30.63 9.25
N LYS A 332 -7.34 -31.10 8.18
CA LYS A 332 -8.17 -30.25 7.31
C LYS A 332 -9.31 -29.60 8.08
N ASP A 333 -9.84 -30.31 9.08
CA ASP A 333 -10.80 -29.74 10.01
C ASP A 333 -10.12 -28.68 10.88
N LEU A 334 -10.61 -27.43 10.76
CA LEU A 334 -10.06 -26.29 11.48
C LEU A 334 -10.33 -26.34 13.00
N SER A 335 -11.20 -27.24 13.46
CA SER A 335 -11.46 -27.48 14.89
C SER A 335 -10.34 -28.25 15.56
N VAL A 336 -9.59 -29.06 14.81
CA VAL A 336 -8.43 -29.84 15.30
C VAL A 336 -7.25 -28.88 15.55
N ARG A 337 -6.99 -28.54 16.79
CA ARG A 337 -5.90 -27.62 17.18
C ARG A 337 -4.64 -28.34 17.62
N GLU A 338 -4.81 -29.52 18.25
CA GLU A 338 -3.71 -30.38 18.66
C GLU A 338 -3.95 -31.79 18.11
N TRP A 339 -2.86 -32.47 17.78
CA TRP A 339 -2.92 -33.85 17.33
C TRP A 339 -1.62 -34.59 17.62
N THR A 340 -1.74 -35.91 17.79
CA THR A 340 -0.57 -36.79 17.98
C THR A 340 -0.33 -37.58 16.69
N CYS A 341 0.91 -37.57 16.21
CA CYS A 341 1.26 -38.31 15.00
C CYS A 341 1.20 -39.83 15.27
N PRO A 342 0.43 -40.59 14.47
CA PRO A 342 0.31 -42.04 14.70
C PRO A 342 1.58 -42.83 14.34
N VAL A 343 2.52 -42.23 13.60
CA VAL A 343 3.76 -42.88 13.17
C VAL A 343 4.89 -42.63 14.17
N CYS A 344 5.14 -41.38 14.54
CA CYS A 344 6.27 -41.04 15.43
C CYS A 344 5.86 -40.69 16.88
N GLY A 345 4.55 -40.68 17.21
CA GLY A 345 4.07 -40.42 18.55
C GLY A 345 4.17 -38.97 19.04
N VAL A 346 4.72 -38.05 18.24
CA VAL A 346 4.91 -36.67 18.68
C VAL A 346 3.58 -35.92 18.69
N LYS A 347 3.32 -35.20 19.79
CA LYS A 347 2.18 -34.28 19.93
C LYS A 347 2.51 -32.94 19.29
N HIS A 348 1.62 -32.42 18.47
CA HIS A 348 1.74 -31.16 17.74
C HIS A 348 0.64 -30.18 18.12
N ASP A 349 1.00 -28.90 18.35
CA ASP A 349 0.12 -27.77 18.06
C ASP A 349 0.09 -27.63 16.54
N ARG A 350 -1.12 -27.65 15.95
CA ARG A 350 -1.30 -27.70 14.49
C ARG A 350 -0.67 -26.51 13.77
N ASP A 351 -0.84 -25.31 14.33
CA ASP A 351 -0.43 -24.07 13.70
C ASP A 351 1.11 -23.87 13.83
N ILE A 352 1.71 -24.26 14.98
CA ILE A 352 3.18 -24.29 15.15
C ILE A 352 3.81 -25.35 14.25
N ASN A 353 3.20 -26.52 14.12
CA ASN A 353 3.66 -27.58 13.22
C ASN A 353 3.61 -27.09 11.75
N ALA A 354 2.53 -26.39 11.35
CA ALA A 354 2.41 -25.78 10.03
C ALA A 354 3.53 -24.77 9.78
N ALA A 355 3.81 -23.87 10.72
CA ALA A 355 4.87 -22.88 10.60
C ALA A 355 6.26 -23.51 10.46
N LYS A 356 6.53 -24.66 11.13
CA LYS A 356 7.77 -25.44 10.99
C LYS A 356 7.88 -26.06 9.60
N ASN A 357 6.80 -26.63 9.07
CA ASN A 357 6.76 -27.19 7.72
C ASN A 357 6.97 -26.11 6.66
N ILE A 358 6.35 -24.91 6.85
CA ILE A 358 6.55 -23.75 5.97
C ILE A 358 8.01 -23.35 5.95
N LEU A 359 8.67 -23.29 7.11
CA LEU A 359 10.08 -22.96 7.20
C LEU A 359 10.94 -23.97 6.45
N ALA A 360 10.73 -25.27 6.71
CA ALA A 360 11.50 -26.35 6.09
C ALA A 360 11.36 -26.33 4.56
N GLU A 361 10.14 -26.18 4.05
CA GLU A 361 9.88 -26.09 2.61
C GLU A 361 10.54 -24.86 1.97
N GLY A 362 10.45 -23.68 2.61
CA GLY A 362 11.09 -22.48 2.09
C GLY A 362 12.61 -22.57 2.08
N LEU A 363 13.22 -23.16 3.10
CA LEU A 363 14.67 -23.39 3.12
C LEU A 363 15.09 -24.37 2.02
N ARG A 364 14.28 -25.42 1.73
CA ARG A 364 14.51 -26.35 0.63
C ARG A 364 14.49 -25.67 -0.74
N GLN A 365 13.68 -24.63 -0.93
CA GLN A 365 13.57 -23.88 -2.20
C GLN A 365 14.76 -22.97 -2.48
N ILE A 366 15.55 -22.61 -1.46
CA ILE A 366 16.68 -21.70 -1.58
C ILE A 366 18.05 -22.38 -1.35
N ALA A 367 18.04 -23.67 -0.97
CA ALA A 367 19.25 -24.51 -0.88
C ALA A 367 19.69 -24.98 -2.27
#